data_2b89b9d36497748a4e606e4d9def2110
#
_entry.id   2b89b9d36497748a4e606e4d9def2110
#
_cell.length_a   1.000
_cell.length_b   1.000
_cell.length_c   1.000
_cell.angle_alpha   90.00
_cell.angle_beta   90.00
_cell.angle_gamma   90.00
#
_symmetry.space_group_name_H-M   'P 1'
#
loop_
_entity.id
_entity.type
_entity.pdbx_description
1 polymer ?
#
loop_
_entity_poly.entity_id
_entity_poly.type
_entity_poly.pdbx_seq_one_letter_code
_entity_poly.pdbx_strand_id
1 'polypeptide(L)'
;MEGDHGKLVGDAECELPESYNHIPLMIYSSRIQPEEKTAFGGQVDIQPTILGLLNIDYLQNNFGVDLLKEERPCMFYTADNMVVGRNDTLLYLYNYETQQELTYDIGNGKLNAVPMDDSFLPLKEYSFSMLQSAEFLVKHGKTLNSIPFTQQ
;
A
#
# COMPACT_ATOMS: atom_id res chain seq x y z
N MET A 1 -0.34 -10.83 13.81
CA MET A 1 -0.92 -9.68 14.55
C MET A 1 -0.68 -8.45 13.73
N GLU A 2 -1.68 -7.63 13.58
CA GLU A 2 -1.64 -6.40 12.79
C GLU A 2 -2.49 -5.35 13.50
N GLY A 3 -2.11 -4.07 13.36
CA GLY A 3 -3.00 -2.95 13.65
C GLY A 3 -3.88 -2.64 12.43
N ASP A 4 -5.06 -2.10 12.63
CA ASP A 4 -5.92 -1.62 11.54
C ASP A 4 -5.53 -0.19 11.10
N HIS A 5 -5.06 0.61 12.04
CA HIS A 5 -4.46 1.94 11.83
C HIS A 5 -3.58 2.34 13.01
N GLY A 6 -2.74 3.33 12.80
CA GLY A 6 -1.97 3.98 13.85
C GLY A 6 -2.73 5.11 14.53
N LYS A 7 -2.02 5.87 15.34
CA LYS A 7 -2.51 7.08 16.01
C LYS A 7 -1.45 8.15 15.96
N LEU A 8 -1.84 9.37 15.63
CA LEU A 8 -0.94 10.52 15.74
C LEU A 8 -0.52 10.73 17.20
N VAL A 9 0.78 10.82 17.41
CA VAL A 9 1.38 11.18 18.69
C VAL A 9 2.30 12.39 18.44
N GLY A 10 1.95 13.53 19.01
CA GLY A 10 2.63 14.79 18.75
C GLY A 10 1.97 15.63 17.66
N ASP A 11 2.75 16.51 17.04
CA ASP A 11 2.31 17.37 15.96
C ASP A 11 2.29 16.61 14.62
N ALA A 12 1.35 16.97 13.75
CA ALA A 12 1.27 16.40 12.41
C ALA A 12 2.47 16.88 11.56
N GLU A 13 3.17 15.94 10.95
CA GLU A 13 4.35 16.23 10.10
C GLU A 13 3.94 16.73 8.71
N CYS A 14 2.76 16.36 8.26
CA CYS A 14 2.17 16.76 6.97
C CYS A 14 0.65 16.59 7.03
N GLU A 15 -0.03 16.86 5.93
CA GLU A 15 -1.49 16.76 5.79
C GLU A 15 -2.03 15.34 6.02
N LEU A 16 -1.20 14.32 5.76
CA LEU A 16 -1.51 12.92 6.06
C LEU A 16 -0.30 12.26 6.74
N PRO A 17 -0.23 12.31 8.09
CA PRO A 17 0.90 11.74 8.83
C PRO A 17 1.05 10.25 8.60
N GLU A 18 2.26 9.79 8.29
CA GLU A 18 2.56 8.36 8.09
C GLU A 18 2.22 7.50 9.31
N SER A 19 2.31 8.06 10.51
CA SER A 19 1.98 7.37 11.77
C SER A 19 0.54 6.85 11.82
N TYR A 20 -0.38 7.36 11.01
CA TYR A 20 -1.73 6.81 10.87
C TYR A 20 -1.78 5.52 10.06
N ASN A 21 -0.91 5.40 9.06
CA ASN A 21 -0.99 4.36 8.04
C ASN A 21 0.17 3.36 8.12
N HIS A 22 1.28 3.73 8.75
CA HIS A 22 2.43 2.85 8.95
C HIS A 22 2.23 1.97 10.18
N ILE A 23 1.76 0.75 9.97
CA ILE A 23 1.45 -0.22 11.01
C ILE A 23 2.35 -1.46 10.89
N PRO A 24 2.75 -2.08 12.02
CA PRO A 24 3.54 -3.30 11.97
C PRO A 24 2.67 -4.52 11.64
N LEU A 25 3.17 -5.40 10.79
CA LEU A 25 2.66 -6.75 10.60
C LEU A 25 3.58 -7.74 11.29
N MET A 26 3.07 -8.50 12.26
CA MET A 26 3.82 -9.53 12.95
C MET A 26 3.21 -10.90 12.71
N ILE A 27 3.99 -11.83 12.14
CA ILE A 27 3.61 -13.22 11.93
C ILE A 27 4.46 -14.08 12.86
N TYR A 28 3.82 -14.83 13.75
CA TYR A 28 4.48 -15.74 14.66
C TYR A 28 4.16 -17.19 14.35
N SER A 29 5.21 -18.00 14.19
CA SER A 29 5.08 -19.46 14.06
C SER A 29 6.38 -20.13 14.54
N SER A 30 6.25 -21.29 15.21
CA SER A 30 7.41 -22.11 15.55
C SER A 30 8.13 -22.72 14.34
N ARG A 31 7.55 -22.59 13.15
CA ARG A 31 8.10 -23.10 11.88
C ARG A 31 8.80 -22.04 11.05
N ILE A 32 8.78 -20.78 11.47
CA ILE A 32 9.36 -19.65 10.76
C ILE A 32 10.58 -19.17 11.56
N GLN A 33 11.70 -18.97 10.87
CA GLN A 33 12.87 -18.35 11.51
C GLN A 33 12.58 -16.86 11.75
N PRO A 34 13.06 -16.31 12.88
CA PRO A 34 12.92 -14.87 13.13
C PRO A 34 13.60 -14.06 12.02
N GLU A 35 12.87 -13.16 11.41
CA GLU A 35 13.34 -12.26 10.37
C GLU A 35 12.56 -10.95 10.44
N GLU A 36 13.23 -9.81 10.22
CA GLU A 36 12.61 -8.51 10.04
C GLU A 36 12.65 -8.16 8.57
N LYS A 37 11.48 -7.90 7.99
CA LYS A 37 11.32 -7.40 6.63
C LYS A 37 11.10 -5.90 6.67
N THR A 38 11.93 -5.15 5.95
CA THR A 38 11.83 -3.69 5.82
C THR A 38 11.21 -3.24 4.51
N ALA A 39 10.92 -4.19 3.61
CA ALA A 39 10.25 -3.91 2.34
C ALA A 39 8.81 -3.42 2.56
N PHE A 40 8.30 -2.67 1.59
CA PHE A 40 6.93 -2.18 1.62
C PHE A 40 5.91 -3.31 1.58
N GLY A 41 4.84 -3.13 2.34
CA GLY A 41 3.66 -3.98 2.31
C GLY A 41 2.42 -3.18 2.70
N GLY A 42 1.27 -3.67 2.30
CA GLY A 42 -0.02 -3.09 2.68
C GLY A 42 -0.99 -4.16 3.17
N GLN A 43 -2.13 -3.74 3.70
CA GLN A 43 -3.17 -4.68 4.17
C GLN A 43 -3.64 -5.64 3.07
N VAL A 44 -3.58 -5.21 1.81
CA VAL A 44 -3.91 -6.07 0.65
C VAL A 44 -2.96 -7.26 0.48
N ASP A 45 -1.75 -7.18 1.04
CA ASP A 45 -0.71 -8.20 0.92
C ASP A 45 -0.78 -9.27 2.03
N ILE A 46 -1.57 -9.04 3.07
CA ILE A 46 -1.69 -9.94 4.23
C ILE A 46 -2.24 -11.29 3.79
N GLN A 47 -3.36 -11.28 3.06
CA GLN A 47 -3.99 -12.51 2.60
C GLN A 47 -3.07 -13.35 1.72
N PRO A 48 -2.48 -12.85 0.62
CA PRO A 48 -1.56 -13.63 -0.21
C PRO A 48 -0.34 -14.11 0.57
N THR A 49 0.22 -13.30 1.47
CA THR A 49 1.36 -13.69 2.30
C THR A 49 1.02 -14.86 3.25
N ILE A 50 -0.14 -14.80 3.92
CA ILE A 50 -0.59 -15.89 4.82
C ILE A 50 -0.87 -17.16 4.03
N LEU A 51 -1.57 -17.07 2.90
CA LEU A 51 -1.88 -18.23 2.07
C LEU A 51 -0.60 -18.86 1.48
N GLY A 52 0.35 -18.03 1.06
CA GLY A 52 1.68 -18.48 0.64
C GLY A 52 2.45 -19.21 1.72
N LEU A 53 2.43 -18.70 2.97
CA LEU A 53 3.01 -19.38 4.13
C LEU A 53 2.38 -20.75 4.41
N LEU A 54 1.08 -20.86 4.22
CA LEU A 54 0.32 -22.09 4.44
C LEU A 54 0.40 -23.05 3.25
N ASN A 55 1.03 -22.63 2.15
CA ASN A 55 1.09 -23.36 0.88
C ASN A 55 -0.30 -23.76 0.36
N ILE A 56 -1.23 -22.80 0.42
CA ILE A 56 -2.62 -22.96 -0.05
C ILE A 56 -2.77 -22.29 -1.40
N ASP A 57 -3.17 -23.04 -2.41
CA ASP A 57 -3.56 -22.50 -3.71
C ASP A 57 -4.86 -21.71 -3.60
N TYR A 58 -4.91 -20.55 -4.22
CA TYR A 58 -6.09 -19.67 -4.21
C TYR A 58 -6.21 -18.85 -5.49
N LEU A 59 -7.44 -18.42 -5.77
CA LEU A 59 -7.68 -17.43 -6.83
C LEU A 59 -7.59 -16.04 -6.23
N GLN A 60 -6.69 -15.25 -6.77
CA GLN A 60 -6.49 -13.87 -6.33
C GLN A 60 -7.31 -12.90 -7.17
N ASN A 61 -7.93 -11.94 -6.49
CA ASN A 61 -8.78 -10.92 -7.08
C ASN A 61 -8.52 -9.55 -6.41
N ASN A 62 -7.30 -9.31 -6.02
CA ASN A 62 -6.81 -8.05 -5.48
C ASN A 62 -5.38 -7.79 -5.99
N PHE A 63 -4.81 -6.66 -5.63
CA PHE A 63 -3.46 -6.25 -6.01
C PHE A 63 -2.40 -6.64 -4.97
N GLY A 64 -2.74 -7.52 -4.02
CA GLY A 64 -1.81 -8.00 -3.02
C GLY A 64 -0.75 -8.92 -3.60
N VAL A 65 0.40 -8.97 -2.96
CA VAL A 65 1.52 -9.86 -3.29
C VAL A 65 1.93 -10.67 -2.04
N ASP A 66 2.55 -11.83 -2.26
CA ASP A 66 3.16 -12.60 -1.18
C ASP A 66 4.50 -11.93 -0.80
N LEU A 67 4.49 -11.14 0.27
CA LEU A 67 5.65 -10.35 0.75
C LEU A 67 6.87 -11.20 1.13
N LEU A 68 6.73 -12.52 1.21
CA LEU A 68 7.85 -13.42 1.43
C LEU A 68 8.55 -13.84 0.12
N LYS A 69 7.90 -13.61 -1.02
CA LYS A 69 8.41 -13.97 -2.35
C LYS A 69 8.63 -12.78 -3.27
N GLU A 70 7.89 -11.70 -3.05
CA GLU A 70 7.89 -10.53 -3.92
C GLU A 70 8.12 -9.26 -3.11
N GLU A 71 8.82 -8.29 -3.69
CA GLU A 71 9.04 -6.97 -3.11
C GLU A 71 8.26 -5.92 -3.90
N ARG A 72 7.70 -4.96 -3.17
CA ARG A 72 7.07 -3.79 -3.77
C ARG A 72 8.08 -2.64 -3.89
N PRO A 73 8.23 -2.03 -5.06
CA PRO A 73 9.10 -0.85 -5.22
C PRO A 73 8.50 0.40 -4.57
N CYS A 74 7.19 0.41 -4.35
CA CYS A 74 6.47 1.51 -3.72
C CYS A 74 5.12 1.04 -3.19
N MET A 75 4.56 1.81 -2.28
CA MET A 75 3.18 1.64 -1.80
C MET A 75 2.27 2.70 -2.40
N PHE A 76 1.03 2.29 -2.62
CA PHE A 76 -0.06 3.22 -2.85
C PHE A 76 -1.22 2.89 -1.92
N TYR A 77 -1.93 3.90 -1.48
CA TYR A 77 -3.18 3.78 -0.73
C TYR A 77 -4.00 5.07 -0.84
N THR A 78 -5.22 5.03 -0.32
CA THR A 78 -6.09 6.20 -0.22
C THR A 78 -6.49 6.38 1.23
N ALA A 79 -6.42 7.60 1.74
CA ALA A 79 -6.85 7.98 3.07
C ALA A 79 -7.21 9.47 3.10
N ASP A 80 -8.21 9.86 3.88
CA ASP A 80 -8.59 11.26 4.13
C ASP A 80 -8.69 12.12 2.86
N ASN A 81 -9.38 11.62 1.84
CA ASN A 81 -9.54 12.27 0.53
C ASN A 81 -8.22 12.45 -0.25
N MET A 82 -7.19 11.68 0.10
CA MET A 82 -5.91 11.70 -0.59
C MET A 82 -5.60 10.39 -1.29
N VAL A 83 -4.96 10.50 -2.44
CA VAL A 83 -4.22 9.41 -3.11
C VAL A 83 -2.77 9.55 -2.70
N VAL A 84 -2.19 8.47 -2.21
CA VAL A 84 -0.83 8.44 -1.68
C VAL A 84 0.03 7.49 -2.50
N GLY A 85 1.20 7.96 -2.92
CA GLY A 85 2.27 7.13 -3.45
C GLY A 85 3.53 7.32 -2.61
N ARG A 86 4.17 6.23 -2.18
CA ARG A 86 5.36 6.28 -1.34
C ARG A 86 6.38 5.23 -1.75
N ASN A 87 7.65 5.64 -1.81
CA ASN A 87 8.81 4.76 -1.85
C ASN A 87 9.80 5.12 -0.72
N ASP A 88 11.01 4.61 -0.74
CA ASP A 88 12.01 4.83 0.32
C ASP A 88 12.39 6.30 0.52
N THR A 89 12.29 7.13 -0.51
CA THR A 89 12.81 8.50 -0.51
C THR A 89 11.78 9.57 -0.79
N LEU A 90 10.65 9.20 -1.41
CA LEU A 90 9.66 10.15 -1.88
C LEU A 90 8.28 9.80 -1.36
N LEU A 91 7.52 10.84 -0.99
CA LEU A 91 6.11 10.77 -0.64
C LEU A 91 5.33 11.74 -1.54
N TYR A 92 4.37 11.21 -2.27
CA TYR A 92 3.44 11.94 -3.13
C TYR A 92 2.03 11.85 -2.57
N LEU A 93 1.39 13.01 -2.36
CA LEU A 93 0.00 13.11 -1.94
C LEU A 93 -0.79 13.91 -2.98
N TYR A 94 -1.98 13.43 -3.30
CA TYR A 94 -2.94 14.17 -4.13
C TYR A 94 -4.28 14.25 -3.42
N ASN A 95 -4.68 15.46 -3.05
CA ASN A 95 -6.00 15.71 -2.49
C ASN A 95 -7.01 15.92 -3.61
N TYR A 96 -7.99 14.99 -3.75
CA TYR A 96 -8.94 15.05 -4.86
C TYR A 96 -10.10 16.05 -4.64
N GLU A 97 -10.30 16.57 -3.43
CA GLU A 97 -11.25 17.65 -3.17
C GLU A 97 -10.67 19.02 -3.58
N THR A 98 -9.44 19.29 -3.15
CA THR A 98 -8.77 20.57 -3.42
C THR A 98 -7.99 20.56 -4.73
N GLN A 99 -7.76 19.38 -5.32
CA GLN A 99 -6.92 19.15 -6.51
C GLN A 99 -5.45 19.59 -6.30
N GLN A 100 -4.98 19.56 -5.07
CA GLN A 100 -3.61 19.93 -4.72
C GLN A 100 -2.70 18.69 -4.73
N GLU A 101 -1.51 18.89 -5.27
CA GLU A 101 -0.40 17.94 -5.19
C GLU A 101 0.59 18.42 -4.13
N LEU A 102 0.98 17.50 -3.24
CA LEU A 102 1.94 17.74 -2.19
C LEU A 102 3.04 16.69 -2.30
N THR A 103 4.27 17.13 -2.27
CA THR A 103 5.44 16.29 -2.53
C THR A 103 6.51 16.50 -1.46
N TYR A 104 7.05 15.39 -0.97
CA TYR A 104 8.01 15.39 0.11
C TYR A 104 9.19 14.47 -0.21
N ASP A 105 10.40 14.96 0.10
CA ASP A 105 11.59 14.13 0.24
C ASP A 105 11.65 13.60 1.68
N ILE A 106 11.80 12.28 1.81
CA ILE A 106 11.85 11.56 3.09
C ILE A 106 13.14 10.73 3.25
N GLY A 107 14.08 10.86 2.32
CA GLY A 107 15.30 10.05 2.28
C GLY A 107 16.20 10.16 3.51
N ASN A 108 16.05 11.20 4.32
CA ASN A 108 16.79 11.40 5.57
C ASN A 108 15.95 11.06 6.82
N GLY A 109 14.83 10.38 6.67
CA GLY A 109 13.90 10.09 7.76
C GLY A 109 13.15 11.32 8.28
N LYS A 110 13.15 12.42 7.51
CA LYS A 110 12.38 13.64 7.79
C LYS A 110 11.58 14.03 6.57
N LEU A 111 10.34 14.43 6.79
CA LEU A 111 9.52 15.01 5.76
C LEU A 111 10.00 16.42 5.41
N ASN A 112 10.47 16.60 4.19
CA ASN A 112 10.84 17.91 3.66
C ASN A 112 9.97 18.19 2.43
N ALA A 113 9.10 19.19 2.53
CA ALA A 113 8.31 19.62 1.38
C ALA A 113 9.23 20.11 0.25
N VAL A 114 9.02 19.56 -0.94
CA VAL A 114 9.81 19.88 -2.13
C VAL A 114 8.87 20.17 -3.31
N PRO A 115 9.29 20.95 -4.31
CA PRO A 115 8.50 21.13 -5.52
C PRO A 115 8.30 19.81 -6.27
N MET A 116 7.14 19.66 -6.92
CA MET A 116 6.89 18.56 -7.85
C MET A 116 7.89 18.58 -8.99
N ASP A 117 8.53 17.46 -9.25
CA ASP A 117 9.43 17.25 -10.40
C ASP A 117 9.24 15.86 -11.01
N ASP A 118 10.02 15.54 -12.04
CA ASP A 118 9.90 14.29 -12.79
C ASP A 118 10.18 13.03 -11.95
N SER A 119 10.86 13.14 -10.80
CA SER A 119 11.14 12.01 -9.91
C SER A 119 9.88 11.46 -9.24
N PHE A 120 8.83 12.28 -9.10
CA PHE A 120 7.54 11.88 -8.54
C PHE A 120 6.59 11.25 -9.57
N LEU A 121 6.83 11.41 -10.87
CA LEU A 121 5.95 10.90 -11.91
C LEU A 121 5.68 9.39 -11.79
N PRO A 122 6.68 8.53 -11.52
CA PRO A 122 6.43 7.09 -11.37
C PRO A 122 5.47 6.78 -10.20
N LEU A 123 5.60 7.48 -9.07
CA LEU A 123 4.69 7.30 -7.92
C LEU A 123 3.28 7.76 -8.26
N LYS A 124 3.15 8.93 -8.88
CA LYS A 124 1.87 9.47 -9.33
C LYS A 124 1.18 8.52 -10.30
N GLU A 125 1.85 8.13 -11.37
CA GLU A 125 1.30 7.25 -12.40
C GLU A 125 0.90 5.89 -11.83
N TYR A 126 1.74 5.29 -11.00
CA TYR A 126 1.44 4.02 -10.34
C TYR A 126 0.20 4.14 -9.46
N SER A 127 0.14 5.13 -8.58
CA SER A 127 -0.97 5.31 -7.63
C SER A 127 -2.30 5.50 -8.33
N PHE A 128 -2.34 6.37 -9.36
CA PHE A 128 -3.55 6.59 -10.15
C PHE A 128 -3.93 5.39 -11.00
N SER A 129 -2.96 4.69 -11.59
CA SER A 129 -3.23 3.47 -12.37
C SER A 129 -3.86 2.39 -11.50
N MET A 130 -3.36 2.19 -10.28
CA MET A 130 -3.89 1.21 -9.33
C MET A 130 -5.30 1.59 -8.87
N LEU A 131 -5.55 2.87 -8.53
CA LEU A 131 -6.87 3.36 -8.16
C LEU A 131 -7.88 3.16 -9.30
N GLN A 132 -7.55 3.60 -10.52
CA GLN A 132 -8.40 3.47 -11.68
C GLN A 132 -8.67 2.00 -12.04
N SER A 133 -7.67 1.14 -11.91
CA SER A 133 -7.83 -0.29 -12.13
C SER A 133 -8.79 -0.91 -11.12
N ALA A 134 -8.67 -0.56 -9.84
CA ALA A 134 -9.57 -1.02 -8.79
C ALA A 134 -11.02 -0.57 -9.07
N GLU A 135 -11.21 0.71 -9.38
CA GLU A 135 -12.52 1.25 -9.74
C GLU A 135 -13.12 0.56 -10.98
N PHE A 136 -12.31 0.33 -12.00
CA PHE A 136 -12.74 -0.36 -13.22
C PHE A 136 -13.23 -1.76 -12.90
N LEU A 137 -12.46 -2.54 -12.12
CA LEU A 137 -12.82 -3.91 -11.74
C LEU A 137 -14.15 -3.95 -10.96
N VAL A 138 -14.32 -3.04 -10.01
CA VAL A 138 -15.55 -2.96 -9.21
C VAL A 138 -16.74 -2.53 -10.06
N LYS A 139 -16.61 -1.46 -10.84
CA LYS A 139 -17.70 -0.91 -11.68
C LYS A 139 -18.17 -1.88 -12.76
N HIS A 140 -17.29 -2.74 -13.27
CA HIS A 140 -17.63 -3.69 -14.34
C HIS A 140 -17.88 -5.11 -13.83
N GLY A 141 -17.98 -5.31 -12.53
CA GLY A 141 -18.21 -6.62 -11.92
C GLY A 141 -17.12 -7.65 -12.27
N LYS A 142 -15.90 -7.19 -12.54
CA LYS A 142 -14.75 -8.06 -12.83
C LYS A 142 -14.05 -8.54 -11.56
N THR A 143 -14.83 -8.75 -10.52
CA THR A 143 -14.39 -9.29 -9.23
C THR A 143 -14.70 -10.79 -9.16
N LEU A 144 -14.07 -11.52 -8.25
CA LEU A 144 -14.26 -12.98 -8.10
C LEU A 144 -15.71 -13.41 -7.97
N ASN A 145 -16.54 -12.60 -7.32
CA ASN A 145 -17.97 -12.88 -7.16
C ASN A 145 -18.74 -12.88 -8.49
N SER A 146 -18.15 -12.32 -9.55
CA SER A 146 -18.74 -12.33 -10.90
C SER A 146 -18.26 -13.47 -11.79
N ILE A 147 -17.29 -14.26 -11.31
CA ILE A 147 -16.76 -15.43 -12.05
C ILE A 147 -17.47 -16.68 -11.52
N PRO A 148 -18.22 -17.41 -12.35
CA PRO A 148 -18.81 -18.67 -11.93
C PRO A 148 -17.72 -19.67 -11.46
N PHE A 149 -17.85 -20.19 -10.28
CA PHE A 149 -16.97 -21.24 -9.77
C PHE A 149 -17.25 -22.52 -10.60
N THR A 150 -16.42 -22.80 -11.58
CA THR A 150 -16.43 -24.09 -12.26
C THR A 150 -15.65 -25.06 -11.37
N GLN A 151 -16.34 -25.92 -10.63
CA GLN A 151 -15.70 -27.05 -9.95
C GLN A 151 -15.06 -27.93 -11.03
N GLN A 152 -13.74 -28.09 -10.96
CA GLN A 152 -12.99 -29.12 -11.68
C GLN A 152 -13.01 -30.42 -10.90
#